data_e1da6325f3ff8d18cfefa20b404b9fa6
#
_entry.id   e1da6325f3ff8d18cfefa20b404b9fa6
#
_cell.length_a   1.000
_cell.length_b   1.000
_cell.length_c   1.000
_cell.angle_alpha   90.00
_cell.angle_beta   90.00
_cell.angle_gamma   90.00
#
_symmetry.space_group_name_H-M   'P 1'
#
loop_
_entity.id
_entity.type
_entity.pdbx_description
1 polymer ?
#
loop_
_entity_poly.entity_id
_entity_poly.type
_entity_poly.pdbx_seq_one_letter_code
_entity_poly.pdbx_strand_id
1 'polypeptide(L)'
;MRLVRDQEVVGSNPIFPTICLWKEVFMKEFDPNVKIETERLVLRFMQVSDTHDIFTNINHDKDVLKYFLDKYREEESEMTLDKTINFYLENKRYLFAIELKDTHEVIGMILQCSVPDTRFHSSEIGYAIGQKHWNKGYTTEAFKAMIDFCFDIGVHKVVASHIVENIASKRVIEKCGLIYEGRRKDDIFYHDQYHDVDYYYLIK
;
A
#
# COMPACT_ATOMS: atom_id res chain seq x y z
N MET A 1 43.66 22.04 -38.05
CA MET A 1 43.16 20.84 -37.41
C MET A 1 42.83 21.19 -35.97
N ARG A 2 41.53 21.49 -35.68
CA ARG A 2 41.08 21.90 -34.35
C ARG A 2 40.57 20.65 -33.63
N LEU A 3 41.17 20.32 -32.51
CA LEU A 3 40.68 19.29 -31.59
C LEU A 3 39.36 19.73 -30.99
N VAL A 4 38.31 18.95 -31.27
CA VAL A 4 37.04 19.04 -30.58
C VAL A 4 37.26 18.39 -29.22
N ARG A 5 37.10 19.15 -28.14
CA ARG A 5 37.08 18.60 -26.77
C ARG A 5 35.77 17.84 -26.61
N ASP A 6 35.89 16.57 -26.30
CA ASP A 6 34.76 15.75 -25.85
C ASP A 6 34.18 16.40 -24.61
N GLN A 7 32.91 16.84 -24.72
CA GLN A 7 32.12 17.17 -23.54
C GLN A 7 31.71 15.85 -22.88
N GLU A 8 32.25 15.60 -21.70
CA GLU A 8 31.76 14.52 -20.84
C GLU A 8 30.28 14.72 -20.61
N VAL A 9 29.49 13.77 -21.08
CA VAL A 9 28.06 13.69 -20.77
C VAL A 9 27.94 13.31 -19.28
N VAL A 10 27.69 14.29 -18.45
CA VAL A 10 27.36 14.05 -17.04
C VAL A 10 26.04 13.28 -17.03
N GLY A 11 26.10 12.04 -16.57
CA GLY A 11 24.92 11.19 -16.48
C GLY A 11 23.79 11.84 -15.66
N SER A 12 22.58 11.49 -15.97
CA SER A 12 21.36 12.04 -15.38
C SER A 12 21.15 11.74 -13.88
N ASN A 13 22.10 11.08 -13.23
CA ASN A 13 22.09 10.91 -11.78
C ASN A 13 22.67 12.14 -11.10
N PRO A 14 21.91 12.83 -10.25
CA PRO A 14 22.44 13.94 -9.48
C PRO A 14 23.61 13.45 -8.61
N ILE A 15 24.80 14.01 -8.85
CA ILE A 15 25.95 13.80 -7.97
C ILE A 15 25.64 14.54 -6.67
N PHE A 16 25.33 13.80 -5.63
CA PHE A 16 25.12 14.39 -4.31
C PHE A 16 26.47 14.86 -3.75
N PRO A 17 26.62 16.15 -3.39
CA PRO A 17 27.81 16.59 -2.67
C PRO A 17 27.87 15.86 -1.32
N THR A 18 29.05 15.44 -0.95
CA THR A 18 29.38 14.52 0.15
C THR A 18 29.02 15.04 1.56
N ILE A 19 28.45 16.23 1.70
CA ILE A 19 28.02 16.82 2.98
C ILE A 19 26.72 17.60 2.76
N CYS A 20 25.61 16.90 2.61
CA CYS A 20 24.34 17.49 3.00
C CYS A 20 24.07 17.08 4.46
N LEU A 21 24.07 18.04 5.35
CA LEU A 21 23.42 17.92 6.66
C LEU A 21 21.91 17.75 6.40
N TRP A 22 21.51 16.55 6.02
CA TRP A 22 20.09 16.20 6.01
C TRP A 22 19.59 16.36 7.44
N LYS A 23 18.63 17.25 7.65
CA LYS A 23 17.82 17.13 8.85
C LYS A 23 17.35 15.68 8.86
N GLU A 24 17.84 14.89 9.82
CA GLU A 24 17.36 13.53 10.02
C GLU A 24 15.86 13.64 10.27
N VAL A 25 15.06 13.35 9.25
CA VAL A 25 13.64 13.11 9.43
C VAL A 25 13.58 11.73 10.06
N PHE A 26 13.47 11.70 11.38
CA PHE A 26 13.39 10.46 12.13
C PHE A 26 12.08 9.77 11.79
N MET A 27 12.16 8.73 10.96
CA MET A 27 11.09 7.74 10.89
C MET A 27 10.96 7.10 12.27
N LYS A 28 9.75 7.01 12.81
CA LYS A 28 9.53 6.26 14.05
C LYS A 28 9.95 4.81 13.84
N GLU A 29 10.47 4.20 14.89
CA GLU A 29 10.83 2.79 14.86
C GLU A 29 9.59 1.93 14.56
N PHE A 30 9.78 0.87 13.77
CA PHE A 30 8.71 -0.07 13.44
C PHE A 30 8.22 -0.79 14.71
N ASP A 31 6.94 -0.69 15.00
CA ASP A 31 6.27 -1.37 16.11
C ASP A 31 5.08 -2.20 15.58
N PRO A 32 5.18 -3.54 15.55
CA PRO A 32 4.08 -4.39 15.10
C PRO A 32 2.89 -4.44 16.07
N ASN A 33 3.02 -3.89 17.28
CA ASN A 33 1.93 -3.87 18.28
C ASN A 33 1.03 -2.63 18.13
N VAL A 34 1.37 -1.74 17.21
CA VAL A 34 0.57 -0.53 16.99
C VAL A 34 -0.85 -0.89 16.57
N LYS A 35 -1.83 -0.16 17.12
CA LYS A 35 -3.23 -0.23 16.73
C LYS A 35 -3.72 1.17 16.39
N ILE A 36 -4.51 1.26 15.31
CA ILE A 36 -5.13 2.51 14.89
C ILE A 36 -6.63 2.33 15.01
N GLU A 37 -7.26 3.14 15.86
CA GLU A 37 -8.71 3.10 16.05
C GLU A 37 -9.39 4.22 15.28
N THR A 38 -10.49 3.87 14.61
CA THR A 38 -11.38 4.81 13.95
C THR A 38 -12.77 4.77 14.60
N GLU A 39 -13.78 5.36 13.98
CA GLU A 39 -15.16 5.28 14.49
C GLU A 39 -15.66 3.83 14.53
N ARG A 40 -15.47 3.06 13.46
CA ARG A 40 -16.03 1.72 13.28
C ARG A 40 -15.01 0.59 13.21
N LEU A 41 -13.72 0.92 13.04
CA LEU A 41 -12.66 -0.03 12.72
C LEU A 41 -11.53 -0.01 13.74
N VAL A 42 -10.83 -1.16 13.83
CA VAL A 42 -9.50 -1.28 14.41
C VAL A 42 -8.57 -1.77 13.30
N LEU A 43 -7.54 -1.00 12.99
CA LEU A 43 -6.44 -1.45 12.15
C LEU A 43 -5.34 -1.97 13.09
N ARG A 44 -5.08 -3.24 13.08
CA ARG A 44 -4.05 -3.91 13.88
C ARG A 44 -3.20 -4.80 13.01
N PHE A 45 -1.98 -5.08 13.45
CA PHE A 45 -1.13 -5.99 12.70
C PHE A 45 -1.83 -7.33 12.48
N MET A 46 -1.71 -7.87 11.25
CA MET A 46 -2.31 -9.15 10.84
C MET A 46 -1.80 -10.30 11.72
N GLN A 47 -2.66 -11.23 12.05
CA GLN A 47 -2.36 -12.42 12.86
C GLN A 47 -2.70 -13.70 12.09
N VAL A 48 -2.06 -14.80 12.44
CA VAL A 48 -2.37 -16.10 11.82
C VAL A 48 -3.81 -16.53 12.10
N SER A 49 -4.37 -16.15 13.26
CA SER A 49 -5.79 -16.36 13.58
C SER A 49 -6.79 -15.71 12.62
N ASP A 50 -6.34 -14.72 11.83
CA ASP A 50 -7.19 -14.02 10.84
C ASP A 50 -7.34 -14.81 9.54
N THR A 51 -6.70 -15.98 9.43
CA THR A 51 -6.67 -16.77 8.18
C THR A 51 -8.06 -17.05 7.64
N HIS A 52 -9.00 -17.47 8.49
CA HIS A 52 -10.37 -17.78 8.08
C HIS A 52 -11.09 -16.55 7.48
N ASP A 53 -11.00 -15.43 8.15
CA ASP A 53 -11.66 -14.20 7.70
C ASP A 53 -11.04 -13.68 6.41
N ILE A 54 -9.70 -13.72 6.28
CA ILE A 54 -8.98 -13.30 5.07
C ILE A 54 -9.26 -14.25 3.92
N PHE A 55 -9.30 -15.55 4.16
CA PHE A 55 -9.72 -16.51 3.15
C PHE A 55 -11.13 -16.20 2.65
N THR A 56 -12.10 -16.10 3.56
CA THR A 56 -13.52 -15.91 3.21
C THR A 56 -13.77 -14.57 2.54
N ASN A 57 -13.16 -13.50 3.03
CA ASN A 57 -13.44 -12.15 2.56
C ASN A 57 -12.59 -11.73 1.36
N ILE A 58 -11.42 -12.34 1.14
CA ILE A 58 -10.47 -11.91 0.10
C ILE A 58 -10.12 -13.05 -0.85
N ASN A 59 -9.49 -14.13 -0.35
CA ASN A 59 -8.83 -15.10 -1.22
C ASN A 59 -9.78 -16.11 -1.88
N HIS A 60 -11.00 -16.26 -1.37
CA HIS A 60 -12.05 -17.08 -1.97
C HIS A 60 -13.08 -16.27 -2.76
N ASP A 61 -12.78 -15.01 -3.06
CA ASP A 61 -13.68 -14.10 -3.80
C ASP A 61 -12.98 -13.57 -5.08
N LYS A 62 -13.43 -14.05 -6.24
CA LYS A 62 -12.87 -13.66 -7.54
C LYS A 62 -13.14 -12.20 -7.89
N ASP A 63 -14.22 -11.61 -7.41
CA ASP A 63 -14.55 -10.21 -7.65
C ASP A 63 -13.61 -9.28 -6.87
N VAL A 64 -13.26 -9.66 -5.63
CA VAL A 64 -12.24 -8.95 -4.83
C VAL A 64 -10.87 -9.05 -5.48
N LEU A 65 -10.49 -10.25 -5.95
CA LEU A 65 -9.20 -10.50 -6.56
C LEU A 65 -9.08 -10.00 -7.99
N LYS A 66 -10.15 -9.52 -8.60
CA LYS A 66 -10.13 -9.01 -9.99
C LYS A 66 -9.06 -7.95 -10.23
N TYR A 67 -8.76 -7.13 -9.22
CA TYR A 67 -7.77 -6.04 -9.28
C TYR A 67 -6.78 -6.06 -8.11
N PHE A 68 -6.83 -7.07 -7.26
CA PHE A 68 -5.92 -7.23 -6.15
C PHE A 68 -4.93 -8.35 -6.48
N LEU A 69 -3.64 -8.02 -6.48
CA LEU A 69 -2.57 -8.91 -6.96
C LEU A 69 -2.28 -10.03 -5.96
N ASP A 70 -3.26 -10.88 -5.70
CA ASP A 70 -3.12 -12.10 -4.92
C ASP A 70 -3.79 -13.26 -5.65
N LYS A 71 -3.58 -14.47 -5.13
CA LYS A 71 -4.07 -15.72 -5.71
C LYS A 71 -5.44 -16.09 -5.17
N TYR A 72 -6.36 -16.44 -6.08
CA TYR A 72 -7.57 -17.15 -5.70
C TYR A 72 -7.21 -18.51 -5.09
N ARG A 73 -7.90 -18.90 -4.02
CA ARG A 73 -7.76 -20.19 -3.35
C ARG A 73 -9.12 -20.86 -3.22
N GLU A 74 -9.17 -22.16 -3.51
CA GLU A 74 -10.39 -22.93 -3.38
C GLU A 74 -10.62 -23.39 -1.94
N GLU A 75 -9.52 -23.68 -1.23
CA GLU A 75 -9.55 -24.15 0.16
C GLU A 75 -8.71 -23.28 1.09
N GLU A 76 -9.17 -23.14 2.33
CA GLU A 76 -8.45 -22.40 3.37
C GLU A 76 -7.07 -23.00 3.67
N SER A 77 -6.93 -24.31 3.52
CA SER A 77 -5.66 -25.03 3.69
C SER A 77 -4.55 -24.57 2.73
N GLU A 78 -4.90 -23.90 1.63
CA GLU A 78 -3.94 -23.31 0.68
C GLU A 78 -3.39 -21.94 1.15
N MET A 79 -3.92 -21.41 2.25
CA MET A 79 -3.48 -20.11 2.78
C MET A 79 -2.05 -20.19 3.32
N THR A 80 -1.29 -19.14 3.08
CA THR A 80 0.08 -18.97 3.57
C THR A 80 0.23 -17.64 4.31
N LEU A 81 -0.79 -17.28 5.09
CA LEU A 81 -0.84 -15.99 5.78
C LEU A 81 0.32 -15.81 6.78
N ASP A 82 0.75 -16.92 7.42
CA ASP A 82 1.93 -16.97 8.27
C ASP A 82 3.20 -16.49 7.55
N LYS A 83 3.42 -16.95 6.32
CA LYS A 83 4.57 -16.54 5.49
C LYS A 83 4.47 -15.07 5.10
N THR A 84 3.26 -14.62 4.76
CA THR A 84 3.03 -13.20 4.44
C THR A 84 3.31 -12.32 5.66
N ILE A 85 2.79 -12.67 6.83
CA ILE A 85 3.03 -11.97 8.08
C ILE A 85 4.54 -11.87 8.37
N ASN A 86 5.27 -12.99 8.30
CA ASN A 86 6.71 -13.03 8.53
C ASN A 86 7.47 -12.15 7.56
N PHE A 87 7.11 -12.17 6.27
CA PHE A 87 7.71 -11.29 5.26
C PHE A 87 7.54 -9.79 5.63
N TYR A 88 6.36 -9.39 6.12
CA TYR A 88 6.12 -8.00 6.51
C TYR A 88 6.88 -7.61 7.77
N LEU A 89 6.98 -8.51 8.77
CA LEU A 89 7.77 -8.31 9.99
C LEU A 89 9.27 -8.16 9.68
N GLU A 90 9.83 -9.08 8.91
CA GLU A 90 11.25 -9.07 8.52
C GLU A 90 11.64 -7.81 7.74
N ASN A 91 10.73 -7.33 6.89
CA ASN A 91 10.93 -6.13 6.09
C ASN A 91 10.46 -4.83 6.80
N LYS A 92 10.05 -4.90 8.07
CA LYS A 92 9.57 -3.75 8.86
C LYS A 92 8.49 -2.93 8.13
N ARG A 93 7.53 -3.63 7.56
CA ARG A 93 6.37 -3.05 6.87
C ARG A 93 5.11 -3.31 7.64
N TYR A 94 4.15 -2.42 7.54
CA TYR A 94 2.84 -2.63 8.14
C TYR A 94 1.90 -3.40 7.21
N LEU A 95 1.35 -4.49 7.74
CA LEU A 95 0.25 -5.28 7.18
C LEU A 95 -0.86 -5.29 8.24
N PHE A 96 -1.85 -4.43 8.08
CA PHE A 96 -2.95 -4.33 9.01
C PHE A 96 -4.17 -5.12 8.54
N ALA A 97 -4.75 -5.89 9.45
CA ALA A 97 -6.12 -6.36 9.37
C ALA A 97 -7.07 -5.17 9.56
N ILE A 98 -8.14 -5.11 8.80
CA ILE A 98 -9.24 -4.18 8.99
C ILE A 98 -10.33 -4.92 9.77
N GLU A 99 -10.39 -4.69 11.07
CA GLU A 99 -11.33 -5.36 12.00
C GLU A 99 -12.50 -4.45 12.30
N LEU A 100 -13.74 -4.98 12.25
CA LEU A 100 -14.94 -4.29 12.72
C LEU A 100 -14.98 -4.27 14.26
N LYS A 101 -15.23 -3.11 14.87
CA LYS A 101 -15.31 -2.96 16.34
C LYS A 101 -16.48 -3.71 16.97
N ASP A 102 -17.59 -3.84 16.25
CA ASP A 102 -18.82 -4.42 16.75
C ASP A 102 -18.84 -5.96 16.74
N THR A 103 -18.23 -6.55 15.72
CA THR A 103 -18.27 -8.01 15.51
C THR A 103 -16.91 -8.68 15.68
N HIS A 104 -15.82 -7.92 15.71
CA HIS A 104 -14.44 -8.40 15.68
C HIS A 104 -14.10 -9.19 14.40
N GLU A 105 -14.93 -9.11 13.37
CA GLU A 105 -14.66 -9.73 12.08
C GLU A 105 -13.57 -8.95 11.34
N VAL A 106 -12.59 -9.66 10.77
CA VAL A 106 -11.60 -9.06 9.86
C VAL A 106 -12.19 -9.02 8.45
N ILE A 107 -12.58 -7.83 8.03
CA ILE A 107 -13.28 -7.60 6.76
C ILE A 107 -12.37 -7.35 5.57
N GLY A 108 -11.07 -7.26 5.81
CA GLY A 108 -10.08 -6.96 4.77
C GLY A 108 -8.70 -6.65 5.33
N MET A 109 -7.86 -6.08 4.47
CA MET A 109 -6.51 -5.69 4.82
C MET A 109 -6.11 -4.35 4.21
N ILE A 110 -5.16 -3.66 4.87
CA ILE A 110 -4.48 -2.48 4.35
C ILE A 110 -2.99 -2.58 4.67
N LEU A 111 -2.15 -2.25 3.71
CA LEU A 111 -0.74 -2.61 3.78
C LEU A 111 0.18 -1.59 3.10
N GLN A 112 1.43 -1.54 3.54
CA GLN A 112 2.50 -0.86 2.84
C GLN A 112 3.06 -1.77 1.74
N CYS A 113 2.86 -1.40 0.48
CA CYS A 113 3.36 -2.17 -0.68
C CYS A 113 4.89 -2.09 -0.80
N SER A 114 5.49 -0.98 -0.36
CA SER A 114 6.93 -0.76 -0.36
C SER A 114 7.45 -0.43 1.03
N VAL A 115 8.71 -0.79 1.33
CA VAL A 115 9.39 -0.25 2.52
C VAL A 115 9.49 1.26 2.32
N PRO A 116 9.16 2.08 3.35
CA PRO A 116 9.43 3.50 3.25
C PRO A 116 10.91 3.71 2.92
N ASP A 117 11.18 4.21 1.72
CA ASP A 117 12.55 4.46 1.30
C ASP A 117 13.10 5.64 2.12
N THR A 118 14.15 5.38 2.89
CA THR A 118 14.78 6.39 3.74
C THR A 118 15.33 7.59 2.98
N ARG A 119 15.50 7.48 1.66
CA ARG A 119 15.94 8.58 0.79
C ARG A 119 14.79 9.44 0.31
N PHE A 120 13.63 8.84 0.07
CA PHE A 120 12.46 9.52 -0.49
C PHE A 120 11.35 9.73 0.52
N HIS A 121 11.41 9.07 1.68
CA HIS A 121 10.37 9.12 2.73
C HIS A 121 8.97 8.90 2.17
N SER A 122 8.85 7.99 1.20
CA SER A 122 7.59 7.67 0.54
C SER A 122 7.13 6.26 0.87
N SER A 123 5.82 6.05 0.92
CA SER A 123 5.21 4.75 1.12
C SER A 123 3.99 4.59 0.21
N GLU A 124 3.95 3.51 -0.54
CA GLU A 124 2.78 3.13 -1.32
C GLU A 124 1.86 2.24 -0.47
N ILE A 125 0.56 2.55 -0.50
CA ILE A 125 -0.46 1.86 0.29
C ILE A 125 -1.42 1.12 -0.63
N GLY A 126 -1.58 -0.19 -0.35
CA GLY A 126 -2.57 -1.05 -0.98
C GLY A 126 -3.63 -1.47 0.03
N TYR A 127 -4.81 -1.86 -0.48
CA TYR A 127 -5.91 -2.36 0.34
C TYR A 127 -6.81 -3.31 -0.44
N ALA A 128 -7.44 -4.22 0.29
CA ALA A 128 -8.54 -5.05 -0.19
C ALA A 128 -9.59 -5.21 0.91
N ILE A 129 -10.85 -5.31 0.52
CA ILE A 129 -11.97 -5.51 1.43
C ILE A 129 -13.01 -6.45 0.81
N GLY A 130 -13.58 -7.32 1.63
CA GLY A 130 -14.58 -8.30 1.21
C GLY A 130 -15.80 -7.67 0.55
N GLN A 131 -16.33 -8.33 -0.49
CA GLN A 131 -17.43 -7.83 -1.33
C GLN A 131 -18.66 -7.44 -0.50
N LYS A 132 -19.03 -8.24 0.52
CA LYS A 132 -20.16 -7.97 1.43
C LYS A 132 -20.02 -6.67 2.24
N HIS A 133 -18.82 -6.07 2.26
CA HIS A 133 -18.51 -4.83 2.97
C HIS A 133 -18.31 -3.62 2.04
N TRP A 134 -18.48 -3.80 0.72
CA TRP A 134 -18.39 -2.71 -0.24
C TRP A 134 -19.51 -1.66 -0.05
N ASN A 135 -19.22 -0.45 -0.53
CA ASN A 135 -20.16 0.69 -0.50
C ASN A 135 -20.61 1.16 0.90
N LYS A 136 -19.98 0.65 1.98
CA LYS A 136 -20.26 1.05 3.37
C LYS A 136 -19.29 2.11 3.92
N GLY A 137 -18.29 2.52 3.11
CA GLY A 137 -17.31 3.53 3.48
C GLY A 137 -16.11 3.03 4.29
N TYR A 138 -16.08 1.76 4.67
CA TYR A 138 -14.99 1.17 5.48
C TYR A 138 -13.61 1.35 4.88
N THR A 139 -13.45 1.11 3.57
CA THR A 139 -12.15 1.29 2.89
C THR A 139 -11.67 2.73 2.95
N THR A 140 -12.57 3.70 2.77
CA THR A 140 -12.22 5.13 2.85
C THR A 140 -11.82 5.51 4.28
N GLU A 141 -12.52 4.99 5.29
CA GLU A 141 -12.21 5.20 6.71
C GLU A 141 -10.84 4.61 7.07
N ALA A 142 -10.60 3.34 6.71
CA ALA A 142 -9.32 2.67 6.94
C ALA A 142 -8.15 3.38 6.23
N PHE A 143 -8.35 3.78 4.97
CA PHE A 143 -7.29 4.40 4.19
C PHE A 143 -6.93 5.80 4.72
N LYS A 144 -7.90 6.62 5.15
CA LYS A 144 -7.61 7.90 5.82
C LYS A 144 -6.78 7.70 7.09
N ALA A 145 -7.18 6.75 7.93
CA ALA A 145 -6.46 6.43 9.16
C ALA A 145 -5.03 5.93 8.88
N MET A 146 -4.84 5.13 7.82
CA MET A 146 -3.51 4.68 7.39
C MET A 146 -2.65 5.82 6.86
N ILE A 147 -3.21 6.78 6.13
CA ILE A 147 -2.51 7.98 5.65
C ILE A 147 -2.01 8.80 6.83
N ASP A 148 -2.88 9.10 7.81
CA ASP A 148 -2.52 9.84 9.00
C ASP A 148 -1.41 9.13 9.78
N PHE A 149 -1.53 7.82 9.95
CA PHE A 149 -0.50 6.99 10.57
C PHE A 149 0.84 7.06 9.82
N CYS A 150 0.84 6.96 8.49
CA CYS A 150 2.06 7.08 7.70
C CYS A 150 2.77 8.41 7.95
N PHE A 151 2.02 9.52 7.96
CA PHE A 151 2.59 10.82 8.28
C PHE A 151 3.12 10.91 9.72
N ASP A 152 2.43 10.28 10.67
CA ASP A 152 2.84 10.28 12.09
C ASP A 152 4.11 9.47 12.33
N ILE A 153 4.38 8.44 11.54
CA ILE A 153 5.65 7.68 11.60
C ILE A 153 6.78 8.32 10.78
N GLY A 154 6.56 9.46 10.11
CA GLY A 154 7.59 10.21 9.41
C GLY A 154 7.64 10.00 7.89
N VAL A 155 6.64 9.33 7.30
CA VAL A 155 6.48 9.29 5.83
C VAL A 155 6.16 10.70 5.36
N HIS A 156 6.85 11.18 4.32
CA HIS A 156 6.62 12.49 3.72
C HIS A 156 5.60 12.43 2.56
N LYS A 157 5.65 11.37 1.76
CA LYS A 157 4.78 11.18 0.59
C LYS A 157 4.06 9.84 0.69
N VAL A 158 2.74 9.85 0.78
CA VAL A 158 1.90 8.67 0.60
C VAL A 158 1.54 8.55 -0.87
N VAL A 159 1.67 7.35 -1.42
CA VAL A 159 1.32 6.99 -2.81
C VAL A 159 0.22 5.95 -2.78
N ALA A 160 -0.68 6.01 -3.73
CA ALA A 160 -1.61 4.93 -4.04
C ALA A 160 -1.78 4.83 -5.55
N SER A 161 -2.02 3.63 -6.02
CA SER A 161 -2.23 3.36 -7.44
C SER A 161 -3.42 2.45 -7.67
N HIS A 162 -3.96 2.46 -8.87
CA HIS A 162 -4.98 1.51 -9.27
C HIS A 162 -4.90 1.19 -10.78
N ILE A 163 -5.22 -0.05 -11.14
CA ILE A 163 -5.50 -0.41 -12.54
C ILE A 163 -6.65 0.47 -13.03
N VAL A 164 -6.53 1.05 -14.21
CA VAL A 164 -7.43 2.10 -14.74
C VAL A 164 -8.91 1.68 -14.71
N GLU A 165 -9.18 0.41 -14.94
CA GLU A 165 -10.52 -0.17 -14.91
C GLU A 165 -11.11 -0.27 -13.49
N ASN A 166 -10.29 -0.17 -12.43
CA ASN A 166 -10.74 -0.22 -11.04
C ASN A 166 -11.29 1.13 -10.57
N ILE A 167 -12.47 1.48 -11.06
CA ILE A 167 -13.14 2.75 -10.71
C ILE A 167 -13.50 2.83 -9.21
N ALA A 168 -13.70 1.68 -8.55
CA ALA A 168 -13.99 1.65 -7.12
C ALA A 168 -12.77 2.14 -6.31
N SER A 169 -11.57 1.64 -6.61
CA SER A 169 -10.33 2.10 -5.98
C SER A 169 -10.07 3.58 -6.26
N LYS A 170 -10.24 4.03 -7.52
CA LYS A 170 -10.14 5.45 -7.87
C LYS A 170 -10.96 6.34 -6.94
N ARG A 171 -12.25 6.00 -6.74
CA ARG A 171 -13.16 6.79 -5.89
C ARG A 171 -12.71 6.82 -4.43
N VAL A 172 -12.14 5.74 -3.91
CA VAL A 172 -11.60 5.70 -2.54
C VAL A 172 -10.41 6.63 -2.43
N ILE A 173 -9.46 6.54 -3.36
CA ILE A 173 -8.24 7.36 -3.42
C ILE A 173 -8.59 8.85 -3.46
N GLU A 174 -9.50 9.25 -4.36
CA GLU A 174 -9.94 10.63 -4.50
C GLU A 174 -10.67 11.15 -3.24
N LYS A 175 -11.54 10.32 -2.60
CA LYS A 175 -12.20 10.67 -1.33
C LYS A 175 -11.24 10.84 -0.16
N CYS A 176 -10.07 10.22 -0.23
CA CYS A 176 -9.01 10.40 0.77
C CYS A 176 -8.12 11.61 0.49
N GLY A 177 -8.39 12.37 -0.59
CA GLY A 177 -7.70 13.63 -0.89
C GLY A 177 -6.38 13.47 -1.65
N LEU A 178 -6.07 12.29 -2.16
CA LEU A 178 -4.87 12.12 -2.97
C LEU A 178 -5.03 12.80 -4.33
N ILE A 179 -3.94 13.35 -4.83
CA ILE A 179 -3.84 14.12 -6.08
C ILE A 179 -3.34 13.19 -7.18
N TYR A 180 -3.96 13.24 -8.35
CA TYR A 180 -3.52 12.49 -9.51
C TYR A 180 -2.12 12.93 -9.94
N GLU A 181 -1.21 11.97 -10.08
CA GLU A 181 0.20 12.19 -10.48
C GLU A 181 0.43 11.88 -11.96
N GLY A 182 -0.19 10.81 -12.46
CA GLY A 182 -0.03 10.41 -13.85
C GLY A 182 -0.37 8.95 -14.11
N ARG A 183 -0.38 8.59 -15.39
CA ARG A 183 -0.62 7.23 -15.88
C ARG A 183 0.66 6.60 -16.39
N ARG A 184 0.92 5.36 -15.98
CA ARG A 184 1.91 4.49 -16.59
C ARG A 184 1.21 3.50 -17.52
N LYS A 185 1.70 3.43 -18.74
CA LYS A 185 1.18 2.51 -19.74
C LYS A 185 1.78 1.13 -19.56
N ASP A 186 0.94 0.08 -19.72
CA ASP A 186 1.37 -1.31 -19.65
C ASP A 186 2.23 -1.62 -18.40
N ASP A 187 1.85 -1.04 -17.25
CA ASP A 187 2.68 -1.04 -16.04
C ASP A 187 2.59 -2.35 -15.25
N ILE A 188 1.46 -3.03 -15.31
CA ILE A 188 1.24 -4.30 -14.61
C ILE A 188 0.78 -5.38 -15.59
N PHE A 189 1.45 -6.56 -15.54
CA PHE A 189 0.97 -7.76 -16.22
C PHE A 189 0.15 -8.60 -15.22
N TYR A 190 -1.15 -8.74 -15.50
CA TYR A 190 -2.08 -9.46 -14.63
C TYR A 190 -3.22 -10.07 -15.45
N HIS A 191 -3.67 -11.28 -15.13
CA HIS A 191 -4.66 -12.04 -15.90
C HIS A 191 -4.33 -12.07 -17.40
N ASP A 192 -3.09 -12.46 -17.72
CA ASP A 192 -2.58 -12.67 -19.08
C ASP A 192 -2.64 -11.42 -20.00
N GLN A 193 -2.72 -10.22 -19.39
CA GLN A 193 -2.69 -8.96 -20.15
C GLN A 193 -1.96 -7.86 -19.40
N TYR A 194 -1.49 -6.84 -20.14
CA TYR A 194 -0.93 -5.63 -19.56
C TYR A 194 -2.05 -4.63 -19.24
N HIS A 195 -1.89 -3.95 -18.12
CA HIS A 195 -2.81 -2.92 -17.66
C HIS A 195 -2.11 -1.60 -17.44
N ASP A 196 -2.80 -0.53 -17.82
CA ASP A 196 -2.43 0.83 -17.42
C ASP A 196 -2.72 1.04 -15.93
N VAL A 197 -1.86 1.82 -15.27
CA VAL A 197 -2.00 2.15 -13.86
C VAL A 197 -1.99 3.66 -13.66
N ASP A 198 -3.00 4.16 -12.96
CA ASP A 198 -3.07 5.55 -12.53
C ASP A 198 -2.48 5.69 -11.12
N TYR A 199 -1.56 6.64 -10.95
CA TYR A 199 -0.85 6.95 -9.71
C TYR A 199 -1.36 8.23 -9.09
N TYR A 200 -1.43 8.24 -7.77
CA TYR A 200 -1.88 9.36 -6.94
C TYR A 200 -0.95 9.52 -5.75
N TYR A 201 -0.85 10.75 -5.23
CA TYR A 201 -0.01 11.04 -4.08
C TYR A 201 -0.67 12.02 -3.12
N LEU A 202 -0.19 12.01 -1.87
CA LEU A 202 -0.44 13.04 -0.86
C LEU A 202 0.87 13.34 -0.13
N ILE A 203 1.17 14.62 0.08
CA ILE A 203 2.38 15.10 0.77
C ILE A 203 1.94 15.87 2.02
N LYS A 204 2.68 15.66 3.12
CA LYS A 204 2.53 16.43 4.36
C LYS A 204 3.55 17.54 4.42
#